data_4f5ed3219fada78cc010160651c5678f
#
_entry.id   4f5ed3219fada78cc010160651c5678f
#
_cell.length_a   1.000
_cell.length_b   1.000
_cell.length_c   1.000
_cell.angle_alpha   90.00
_cell.angle_beta   90.00
_cell.angle_gamma   90.00
#
_symmetry.space_group_name_H-M   'P 1'
#
loop_
_entity.id
_entity.type
_entity.pdbx_description
1 polymer ?
#
loop_
_entity_poly.entity_id
_entity_poly.type
_entity_poly.pdbx_seq_one_letter_code
_entity_poly.pdbx_strand_id
1 'polypeptide(L)'
;MKNKFLIILTLLSLLVFQTTAQNSIAGIFSSIKGQTIRLMGFRGKEVYSIDSSQVDSKGNFKLRYSNAKLGMGYLLSSENTPYNVVLEEGKVQLTGQTPADASSIIITKGNQNKLFVQYALAHSKREEALSAWVYLKNLYESDTLFKNQAISKLAITNEIDLLNKADNDFLQILPPNSFISWYLPVRKLISDVQAVVNSRPQEIPLTIKAFRNIDYTHPQLYTSGLFFNLIESQFWLIQKSGLENAERVKEMNTSIDFILANVTKDEKLYNEFTKFLLQYFEKYNLFDASVHLALIALNQKEVILNNSLAFKLESYRKMNVGNTAPEIEFGGDVYRNWEFVKNIKRLSDIKAKYKLVVFGGSWCPQCKSETIQLIMRYNKWKEKEVEVVMVSLDTDKKALEEFVSDFPYTLVCDYKKWETQAAKDYYVSSSPTIFLLDSNNKIILRPPSVASLDSWLDSNGGK
;
A
#
# COMPACT_ATOMS: atom_id res chain seq x y z
N MET A 1 34.23 -82.24 4.42
CA MET A 1 33.95 -81.32 3.31
C MET A 1 32.71 -80.55 3.69
N LYS A 2 32.83 -79.24 3.96
CA LYS A 2 31.74 -78.42 4.48
C LYS A 2 31.17 -77.54 3.33
N ASN A 3 29.94 -77.81 2.95
CA ASN A 3 29.18 -76.96 2.00
C ASN A 3 28.71 -75.70 2.74
N LYS A 4 29.22 -74.55 2.31
CA LYS A 4 28.68 -73.27 2.75
C LYS A 4 27.55 -72.88 1.77
N PHE A 5 26.32 -72.85 2.27
CA PHE A 5 25.17 -72.25 1.61
C PHE A 5 25.28 -70.73 1.77
N LEU A 6 25.41 -70.04 0.66
CA LEU A 6 25.44 -68.58 0.58
C LEU A 6 23.96 -68.11 0.34
N ILE A 7 23.32 -67.60 1.41
CA ILE A 7 21.98 -66.99 1.28
C ILE A 7 22.23 -65.54 0.83
N ILE A 8 21.91 -65.26 -0.42
CA ILE A 8 21.82 -63.89 -0.96
C ILE A 8 20.47 -63.32 -0.53
N LEU A 9 20.49 -62.48 0.48
CA LEU A 9 19.34 -61.67 0.90
C LEU A 9 19.22 -60.48 -0.04
N THR A 10 18.36 -60.59 -1.06
CA THR A 10 17.98 -59.44 -1.89
C THR A 10 17.09 -58.51 -1.05
N LEU A 11 17.67 -57.43 -0.53
CA LEU A 11 16.93 -56.30 0.01
C LEU A 11 16.22 -55.60 -1.16
N LEU A 12 14.95 -55.94 -1.36
CA LEU A 12 14.04 -55.12 -2.18
C LEU A 12 13.78 -53.84 -1.38
N SER A 13 14.53 -52.79 -1.65
CA SER A 13 14.19 -51.44 -1.20
C SER A 13 12.89 -51.03 -1.91
N LEU A 14 11.77 -51.17 -1.22
CA LEU A 14 10.53 -50.52 -1.57
C LEU A 14 10.77 -48.98 -1.47
N LEU A 15 11.20 -48.39 -2.57
CA LEU A 15 11.04 -46.96 -2.82
C LEU A 15 9.52 -46.72 -2.85
N VAL A 16 8.96 -46.40 -1.69
CA VAL A 16 7.65 -45.76 -1.61
C VAL A 16 7.82 -44.39 -2.26
N PHE A 17 7.61 -44.31 -3.56
CA PHE A 17 7.28 -43.06 -4.18
C PHE A 17 6.00 -42.58 -3.51
N GLN A 18 6.13 -41.71 -2.51
CA GLN A 18 5.01 -40.89 -2.11
C GLN A 18 4.64 -40.06 -3.35
N THR A 19 3.69 -40.57 -4.11
CA THR A 19 2.98 -39.76 -5.10
C THR A 19 2.20 -38.74 -4.29
N THR A 20 2.88 -37.59 -3.97
CA THR A 20 2.18 -36.42 -3.51
C THR A 20 1.11 -36.14 -4.55
N ALA A 21 -0.13 -36.27 -4.16
CA ALA A 21 -1.26 -36.01 -5.05
C ALA A 21 -1.07 -34.61 -5.64
N GLN A 22 -0.72 -34.58 -6.91
CA GLN A 22 -0.42 -33.33 -7.58
C GLN A 22 -1.74 -32.63 -7.87
N ASN A 23 -1.99 -31.49 -7.22
CA ASN A 23 -3.16 -30.68 -7.47
C ASN A 23 -3.15 -30.16 -8.91
N SER A 24 -4.34 -29.99 -9.47
CA SER A 24 -4.41 -29.49 -10.85
C SER A 24 -5.69 -28.70 -11.13
N ILE A 25 -5.57 -27.74 -12.02
CA ILE A 25 -6.69 -27.10 -12.71
C ILE A 25 -6.65 -27.59 -14.15
N ALA A 26 -7.75 -28.16 -14.63
CA ALA A 26 -7.86 -28.65 -16.00
C ALA A 26 -9.23 -28.26 -16.57
N GLY A 27 -9.31 -28.15 -17.88
CA GLY A 27 -10.59 -27.80 -18.49
C GLY A 27 -10.52 -27.61 -19.99
N ILE A 28 -11.58 -26.98 -20.51
CA ILE A 28 -11.71 -26.68 -21.93
C ILE A 28 -12.02 -25.19 -22.11
N PHE A 29 -11.20 -24.52 -22.88
CA PHE A 29 -11.45 -23.17 -23.39
C PHE A 29 -11.54 -23.18 -24.90
N SER A 30 -12.75 -23.01 -25.44
CA SER A 30 -13.01 -23.21 -26.86
C SER A 30 -12.40 -22.13 -27.78
N SER A 31 -12.23 -20.91 -27.29
CA SER A 31 -11.81 -19.75 -28.10
C SER A 31 -10.31 -19.47 -28.11
N ILE A 32 -9.51 -20.11 -27.24
CA ILE A 32 -8.07 -19.88 -27.12
C ILE A 32 -7.22 -21.08 -27.52
N LYS A 33 -7.69 -21.89 -28.46
CA LYS A 33 -6.95 -23.04 -29.01
C LYS A 33 -5.60 -22.62 -29.56
N GLY A 34 -4.53 -23.39 -29.27
CA GLY A 34 -3.18 -23.09 -29.68
C GLY A 34 -2.48 -21.95 -28.89
N GLN A 35 -3.17 -21.30 -27.97
CA GLN A 35 -2.58 -20.26 -27.13
C GLN A 35 -2.01 -20.84 -25.83
N THR A 36 -1.15 -20.07 -25.16
CA THR A 36 -0.64 -20.43 -23.85
C THR A 36 -1.56 -19.88 -22.76
N ILE A 37 -1.97 -20.77 -21.84
CA ILE A 37 -2.63 -20.40 -20.59
C ILE A 37 -1.63 -20.52 -19.43
N ARG A 38 -1.64 -19.55 -18.53
CA ARG A 38 -0.76 -19.48 -17.35
C ARG A 38 -1.59 -19.50 -16.08
N LEU A 39 -1.08 -20.21 -15.06
CA LEU A 39 -1.57 -20.15 -13.70
C LEU A 39 -0.65 -19.25 -12.89
N MET A 40 -1.21 -18.18 -12.38
CA MET A 40 -0.51 -17.20 -11.56
C MET A 40 -0.93 -17.37 -10.10
N GLY A 41 -0.01 -17.08 -9.18
CA GLY A 41 -0.24 -17.13 -7.73
C GLY A 41 0.33 -15.92 -7.02
N PHE A 42 0.04 -15.83 -5.73
CA PHE A 42 0.46 -14.72 -4.86
C PHE A 42 1.47 -15.18 -3.81
N ARG A 43 2.42 -14.30 -3.51
CA ARG A 43 3.34 -14.39 -2.37
C ARG A 43 3.47 -13.02 -1.72
N GLY A 44 2.61 -12.76 -0.73
CA GLY A 44 2.47 -11.41 -0.17
C GLY A 44 2.11 -10.41 -1.26
N LYS A 45 3.03 -9.50 -1.57
CA LYS A 45 2.87 -8.49 -2.62
C LYS A 45 3.25 -8.94 -4.03
N GLU A 46 3.89 -10.09 -4.15
CA GLU A 46 4.43 -10.57 -5.43
C GLU A 46 3.43 -11.47 -6.13
N VAL A 47 3.33 -11.27 -7.45
CA VAL A 47 2.63 -12.18 -8.35
C VAL A 47 3.68 -12.98 -9.11
N TYR A 48 3.50 -14.29 -9.20
CA TYR A 48 4.44 -15.17 -9.89
C TYR A 48 3.71 -16.25 -10.70
N SER A 49 4.37 -16.76 -11.73
CA SER A 49 3.85 -17.87 -12.50
C SER A 49 4.06 -19.20 -11.75
N ILE A 50 2.98 -19.96 -11.58
CA ILE A 50 3.02 -21.29 -10.96
C ILE A 50 3.26 -22.36 -12.02
N ASP A 51 2.49 -22.30 -13.11
CA ASP A 51 2.55 -23.27 -14.22
C ASP A 51 2.02 -22.66 -15.52
N SER A 52 2.34 -23.27 -16.64
CA SER A 52 1.82 -22.87 -17.96
C SER A 52 1.55 -24.10 -18.82
N SER A 53 0.56 -24.01 -19.71
CA SER A 53 0.19 -25.07 -20.63
C SER A 53 -0.25 -24.51 -21.98
N GLN A 54 0.06 -25.21 -23.05
CA GLN A 54 -0.57 -24.96 -24.36
C GLN A 54 -1.98 -25.53 -24.34
N VAL A 55 -2.93 -24.76 -24.85
CA VAL A 55 -4.31 -25.21 -25.09
C VAL A 55 -4.33 -25.97 -26.40
N ASP A 56 -4.73 -27.24 -26.36
CA ASP A 56 -4.70 -28.11 -27.55
C ASP A 56 -5.77 -27.73 -28.61
N SER A 57 -5.75 -28.43 -29.75
CA SER A 57 -6.71 -28.21 -30.86
C SER A 57 -8.16 -28.44 -30.49
N LYS A 58 -8.44 -29.17 -29.38
CA LYS A 58 -9.79 -29.41 -28.83
C LYS A 58 -10.15 -28.39 -27.74
N GLY A 59 -9.21 -27.53 -27.35
CA GLY A 59 -9.38 -26.54 -26.30
C GLY A 59 -8.98 -27.04 -24.90
N ASN A 60 -8.42 -28.25 -24.76
CA ASN A 60 -8.05 -28.78 -23.45
C ASN A 60 -6.76 -28.16 -22.93
N PHE A 61 -6.70 -27.97 -21.63
CA PHE A 61 -5.50 -27.57 -20.90
C PHE A 61 -5.40 -28.28 -19.55
N LYS A 62 -4.21 -28.33 -18.97
CA LYS A 62 -3.97 -28.83 -17.61
C LYS A 62 -2.80 -28.11 -16.99
N LEU A 63 -3.03 -27.49 -15.84
CA LEU A 63 -2.05 -26.79 -15.03
C LEU A 63 -1.90 -27.50 -13.68
N ARG A 64 -0.67 -27.57 -13.15
CA ARG A 64 -0.34 -28.30 -11.92
C ARG A 64 0.20 -27.36 -10.86
N TYR A 65 -0.02 -27.70 -9.60
CA TYR A 65 0.53 -27.00 -8.45
C TYR A 65 0.70 -27.93 -7.25
N SER A 66 1.61 -27.55 -6.34
CA SER A 66 1.86 -28.29 -5.10
C SER A 66 1.01 -27.76 -3.94
N ASN A 67 0.92 -28.51 -2.83
CA ASN A 67 0.25 -28.07 -1.61
C ASN A 67 0.82 -26.77 -1.04
N ALA A 68 2.11 -26.49 -1.25
CA ALA A 68 2.72 -25.22 -0.85
C ALA A 68 2.20 -23.99 -1.62
N LYS A 69 1.32 -24.19 -2.61
CA LYS A 69 0.71 -23.15 -3.44
C LYS A 69 -0.79 -23.00 -3.22
N LEU A 70 -1.35 -23.69 -2.22
CA LEU A 70 -2.77 -23.53 -1.89
C LEU A 70 -3.07 -22.06 -1.51
N GLY A 71 -4.23 -21.58 -1.97
CA GLY A 71 -4.59 -20.17 -1.79
C GLY A 71 -5.43 -19.62 -2.92
N MET A 72 -5.25 -18.35 -3.26
CA MET A 72 -5.84 -17.74 -4.45
C MET A 72 -4.83 -17.72 -5.59
N GLY A 73 -5.31 -17.94 -6.80
CA GLY A 73 -4.58 -17.73 -8.03
C GLY A 73 -5.47 -17.15 -9.10
N TYR A 74 -4.94 -17.02 -10.30
CA TYR A 74 -5.75 -16.69 -11.47
C TYR A 74 -5.20 -17.29 -12.75
N LEU A 75 -6.12 -17.59 -13.67
CA LEU A 75 -5.83 -18.02 -15.02
C LEU A 75 -5.66 -16.80 -15.91
N LEU A 76 -4.63 -16.83 -16.75
CA LEU A 76 -4.31 -15.72 -17.66
C LEU A 76 -4.00 -16.28 -19.06
N SER A 77 -4.70 -15.77 -20.08
CA SER A 77 -4.42 -15.99 -21.49
C SER A 77 -3.69 -14.79 -22.10
N SER A 78 -3.53 -14.80 -23.42
CA SER A 78 -3.00 -13.65 -24.18
C SER A 78 -3.88 -12.40 -24.12
N GLU A 79 -5.14 -12.53 -23.74
CA GLU A 79 -6.09 -11.42 -23.57
C GLU A 79 -5.82 -10.58 -22.30
N ASN A 80 -4.91 -11.04 -21.43
CA ASN A 80 -4.47 -10.38 -20.19
C ASN A 80 -5.58 -10.02 -19.19
N THR A 81 -6.78 -10.59 -19.33
CA THR A 81 -7.85 -10.47 -18.34
C THR A 81 -7.79 -11.68 -17.39
N PRO A 82 -7.55 -11.48 -16.08
CA PRO A 82 -7.41 -12.56 -15.14
C PRO A 82 -8.77 -13.18 -14.75
N TYR A 83 -8.84 -14.50 -14.66
CA TYR A 83 -9.93 -15.24 -14.03
C TYR A 83 -9.48 -15.84 -12.70
N ASN A 84 -10.02 -15.37 -11.59
CA ASN A 84 -9.65 -15.83 -10.26
C ASN A 84 -10.08 -17.27 -10.00
N VAL A 85 -9.18 -18.08 -9.43
CA VAL A 85 -9.43 -19.47 -9.06
C VAL A 85 -8.87 -19.76 -7.68
N VAL A 86 -9.55 -20.57 -6.91
CA VAL A 86 -9.04 -21.11 -5.64
C VAL A 86 -8.14 -22.31 -5.94
N LEU A 87 -6.90 -22.24 -5.48
CA LEU A 87 -5.94 -23.34 -5.53
C LEU A 87 -6.24 -24.27 -4.35
N GLU A 88 -7.22 -25.17 -4.53
CA GLU A 88 -7.67 -26.13 -3.53
C GLU A 88 -7.02 -27.50 -3.73
N GLU A 89 -7.04 -28.35 -2.72
CA GLU A 89 -6.51 -29.72 -2.83
C GLU A 89 -7.28 -30.56 -3.86
N GLY A 90 -6.54 -31.35 -4.64
CA GLY A 90 -7.08 -32.25 -5.61
C GLY A 90 -7.24 -31.67 -7.01
N LYS A 91 -8.39 -31.87 -7.64
CA LYS A 91 -8.61 -31.50 -9.04
C LYS A 91 -9.74 -30.50 -9.16
N VAL A 92 -9.44 -29.35 -9.77
CA VAL A 92 -10.43 -28.37 -10.24
C VAL A 92 -10.66 -28.58 -11.73
N GLN A 93 -11.93 -28.62 -12.15
CA GLN A 93 -12.31 -28.74 -13.56
C GLN A 93 -13.29 -27.65 -13.93
N LEU A 94 -13.04 -27.02 -15.07
CA LEU A 94 -13.87 -25.93 -15.58
C LEU A 94 -13.95 -25.96 -17.11
N THR A 95 -15.00 -25.37 -17.64
CA THR A 95 -15.21 -25.21 -19.09
C THR A 95 -15.72 -23.80 -19.38
N GLY A 96 -15.36 -23.27 -20.53
CA GLY A 96 -15.78 -21.92 -20.93
C GLY A 96 -15.25 -21.55 -22.32
N GLN A 97 -15.44 -20.30 -22.70
CA GLN A 97 -14.87 -19.77 -23.96
C GLN A 97 -13.41 -19.36 -23.77
N THR A 98 -13.14 -18.50 -22.81
CA THR A 98 -11.82 -17.93 -22.49
C THR A 98 -11.80 -17.50 -21.02
N PRO A 99 -10.62 -17.41 -20.35
CA PRO A 99 -10.52 -16.80 -19.02
C PRO A 99 -11.05 -15.37 -18.94
N ALA A 100 -11.00 -14.62 -20.03
CA ALA A 100 -11.48 -13.24 -20.08
C ALA A 100 -13.02 -13.13 -20.03
N ASP A 101 -13.74 -14.17 -20.42
CA ASP A 101 -15.20 -14.21 -20.31
C ASP A 101 -15.64 -15.06 -19.12
N ALA A 102 -15.61 -14.45 -17.93
CA ALA A 102 -15.99 -15.10 -16.68
C ALA A 102 -17.44 -15.64 -16.71
N SER A 103 -18.32 -15.02 -17.50
CA SER A 103 -19.73 -15.41 -17.59
C SER A 103 -19.93 -16.76 -18.29
N SER A 104 -19.01 -17.13 -19.19
CA SER A 104 -19.03 -18.42 -19.89
C SER A 104 -18.47 -19.57 -19.06
N ILE A 105 -17.84 -19.29 -17.91
CA ILE A 105 -17.08 -20.31 -17.16
C ILE A 105 -18.00 -21.10 -16.23
N ILE A 106 -18.00 -22.42 -16.40
CA ILE A 106 -18.72 -23.36 -15.57
C ILE A 106 -17.69 -24.24 -14.82
N ILE A 107 -17.76 -24.24 -13.50
CA ILE A 107 -16.93 -25.09 -12.65
C ILE A 107 -17.64 -26.43 -12.42
N THR A 108 -17.12 -27.48 -13.04
CA THR A 108 -17.71 -28.82 -12.96
C THR A 108 -17.19 -29.56 -11.73
N LYS A 109 -15.92 -29.36 -11.33
CA LYS A 109 -15.29 -29.94 -10.15
C LYS A 109 -14.44 -28.90 -9.41
N GLY A 110 -14.46 -28.96 -8.07
CA GLY A 110 -13.79 -27.99 -7.19
C GLY A 110 -14.80 -27.29 -6.29
N ASN A 111 -14.91 -27.75 -5.04
CA ASN A 111 -15.97 -27.29 -4.14
C ASN A 111 -15.75 -25.84 -3.70
N GLN A 112 -14.52 -25.50 -3.34
CA GLN A 112 -14.19 -24.14 -2.91
C GLN A 112 -14.35 -23.14 -4.07
N ASN A 113 -13.99 -23.52 -5.29
CA ASN A 113 -14.19 -22.69 -6.47
C ASN A 113 -15.68 -22.44 -6.76
N LYS A 114 -16.55 -23.48 -6.63
CA LYS A 114 -18.00 -23.32 -6.79
C LYS A 114 -18.57 -22.34 -5.78
N LEU A 115 -18.23 -22.51 -4.50
CA LEU A 115 -18.67 -21.61 -3.42
C LEU A 115 -18.14 -20.20 -3.59
N PHE A 116 -16.88 -20.06 -4.03
CA PHE A 116 -16.28 -18.74 -4.32
C PHE A 116 -17.06 -17.99 -5.41
N VAL A 117 -17.37 -18.63 -6.54
CA VAL A 117 -18.12 -18.01 -7.63
C VAL A 117 -19.55 -17.68 -7.20
N GLN A 118 -20.22 -18.63 -6.50
CA GLN A 118 -21.56 -18.42 -5.97
C GLN A 118 -21.63 -17.21 -5.03
N TYR A 119 -20.66 -17.08 -4.11
CA TYR A 119 -20.58 -15.92 -3.22
C TYR A 119 -20.32 -14.64 -3.98
N ALA A 120 -19.32 -14.63 -4.87
CA ALA A 120 -18.92 -13.42 -5.59
C ALA A 120 -20.08 -12.81 -6.41
N LEU A 121 -20.87 -13.67 -7.06
CA LEU A 121 -22.04 -13.23 -7.84
C LEU A 121 -23.17 -12.71 -6.94
N ALA A 122 -23.46 -13.40 -5.85
CA ALA A 122 -24.57 -13.08 -4.97
C ALA A 122 -24.26 -11.88 -4.06
N HIS A 123 -23.05 -11.82 -3.49
CA HIS A 123 -22.64 -10.76 -2.57
C HIS A 123 -22.68 -9.37 -3.24
N SER A 124 -22.14 -9.24 -4.46
CA SER A 124 -22.18 -7.95 -5.18
C SER A 124 -23.60 -7.41 -5.34
N LYS A 125 -24.55 -8.29 -5.65
CA LYS A 125 -25.97 -7.90 -5.79
C LYS A 125 -26.62 -7.57 -4.45
N ARG A 126 -26.29 -8.32 -3.40
CA ARG A 126 -26.80 -8.01 -2.06
C ARG A 126 -26.26 -6.69 -1.54
N GLU A 127 -24.98 -6.39 -1.78
CA GLU A 127 -24.35 -5.14 -1.35
C GLU A 127 -24.95 -3.91 -2.05
N GLU A 128 -25.24 -4.03 -3.35
CA GLU A 128 -25.94 -3.01 -4.13
C GLU A 128 -27.36 -2.75 -3.56
N ALA A 129 -28.11 -3.82 -3.31
CA ALA A 129 -29.45 -3.73 -2.70
C ALA A 129 -29.40 -3.16 -1.26
N LEU A 130 -28.45 -3.61 -0.43
CA LEU A 130 -28.27 -3.13 0.93
C LEU A 130 -28.02 -1.61 0.95
N SER A 131 -27.15 -1.11 0.07
CA SER A 131 -26.87 0.32 -0.05
C SER A 131 -28.12 1.13 -0.42
N ALA A 132 -28.96 0.61 -1.31
CA ALA A 132 -30.23 1.25 -1.69
C ALA A 132 -31.22 1.27 -0.50
N TRP A 133 -31.35 0.17 0.23
CA TRP A 133 -32.24 0.10 1.39
C TRP A 133 -31.77 0.99 2.55
N VAL A 134 -30.47 1.10 2.78
CA VAL A 134 -29.93 2.01 3.82
C VAL A 134 -30.15 3.48 3.41
N TYR A 135 -30.03 3.83 2.14
CA TYR A 135 -30.40 5.15 1.65
C TYR A 135 -31.87 5.46 1.97
N LEU A 136 -32.79 4.53 1.65
CA LEU A 136 -34.22 4.70 1.96
C LEU A 136 -34.44 4.79 3.48
N LYS A 137 -33.76 3.99 4.29
CA LYS A 137 -33.84 4.09 5.75
C LYS A 137 -33.52 5.49 6.23
N ASN A 138 -32.39 6.05 5.81
CA ASN A 138 -31.96 7.39 6.20
C ASN A 138 -32.98 8.46 5.75
N LEU A 139 -33.52 8.34 4.54
CA LEU A 139 -34.57 9.25 4.02
C LEU A 139 -35.84 9.19 4.88
N TYR A 140 -36.32 7.99 5.21
CA TYR A 140 -37.54 7.80 6.01
C TYR A 140 -37.35 8.16 7.49
N GLU A 141 -36.12 8.20 8.00
CA GLU A 141 -35.81 8.64 9.35
C GLU A 141 -35.69 10.16 9.48
N SER A 142 -35.11 10.82 8.46
CA SER A 142 -34.76 12.25 8.51
C SER A 142 -35.82 13.18 7.90
N ASP A 143 -36.51 12.76 6.83
CA ASP A 143 -37.43 13.61 6.10
C ASP A 143 -38.81 13.69 6.79
N THR A 144 -39.33 14.89 6.91
CA THR A 144 -40.63 15.16 7.58
C THR A 144 -41.81 14.54 6.86
N LEU A 145 -41.72 14.33 5.53
CA LEU A 145 -42.77 13.70 4.74
C LEU A 145 -42.91 12.20 5.04
N PHE A 146 -41.81 11.55 5.36
CA PHE A 146 -41.75 10.09 5.48
C PHE A 146 -41.61 9.59 6.92
N LYS A 147 -41.17 10.43 7.86
CA LYS A 147 -40.79 9.97 9.20
C LYS A 147 -41.91 9.31 9.99
N ASN A 148 -43.18 9.57 9.68
CA ASN A 148 -44.33 8.99 10.34
C ASN A 148 -44.86 7.71 9.70
N GLN A 149 -44.23 7.21 8.62
CA GLN A 149 -44.68 6.03 7.89
C GLN A 149 -44.09 4.74 8.53
N ALA A 150 -44.68 4.29 9.63
CA ALA A 150 -44.18 3.17 10.43
C ALA A 150 -44.08 1.85 9.64
N ILE A 151 -45.08 1.54 8.78
CA ILE A 151 -45.12 0.32 7.99
C ILE A 151 -43.95 0.28 6.98
N SER A 152 -43.69 1.39 6.28
CA SER A 152 -42.59 1.49 5.34
C SER A 152 -41.23 1.35 6.04
N LYS A 153 -41.05 1.98 7.21
CA LYS A 153 -39.82 1.85 8.02
C LYS A 153 -39.56 0.40 8.45
N LEU A 154 -40.62 -0.30 8.88
CA LEU A 154 -40.50 -1.70 9.26
C LEU A 154 -40.11 -2.57 8.07
N ALA A 155 -40.72 -2.35 6.89
CA ALA A 155 -40.39 -3.08 5.67
C ALA A 155 -38.91 -2.86 5.26
N ILE A 156 -38.45 -1.60 5.27
CA ILE A 156 -37.04 -1.24 4.98
C ILE A 156 -36.08 -1.95 5.95
N THR A 157 -36.39 -1.92 7.25
CA THR A 157 -35.54 -2.58 8.27
C THR A 157 -35.48 -4.09 8.04
N ASN A 158 -36.61 -4.72 7.78
CA ASN A 158 -36.69 -6.16 7.52
C ASN A 158 -35.85 -6.56 6.29
N GLU A 159 -35.90 -5.78 5.20
CA GLU A 159 -35.08 -6.06 4.01
C GLU A 159 -33.59 -5.94 4.30
N ILE A 160 -33.16 -4.91 5.04
CA ILE A 160 -31.76 -4.75 5.50
C ILE A 160 -31.31 -5.98 6.30
N ASP A 161 -32.14 -6.44 7.25
CA ASP A 161 -31.84 -7.59 8.11
C ASP A 161 -31.77 -8.88 7.30
N LEU A 162 -32.67 -9.07 6.32
CA LEU A 162 -32.66 -10.23 5.42
C LEU A 162 -31.38 -10.29 4.57
N LEU A 163 -30.94 -9.17 4.00
CA LEU A 163 -29.72 -9.09 3.18
C LEU A 163 -28.48 -9.38 4.02
N ASN A 164 -28.36 -8.79 5.21
CA ASN A 164 -27.26 -9.03 6.13
C ASN A 164 -27.23 -10.50 6.60
N LYS A 165 -28.41 -11.05 6.91
CA LYS A 165 -28.54 -12.45 7.31
C LYS A 165 -28.11 -13.39 6.19
N ALA A 166 -28.52 -13.15 4.94
CA ALA A 166 -28.19 -13.99 3.80
C ALA A 166 -26.68 -14.08 3.55
N ASP A 167 -25.93 -12.97 3.71
CA ASP A 167 -24.48 -12.98 3.64
C ASP A 167 -23.84 -13.77 4.79
N ASN A 168 -24.29 -13.54 6.02
CA ASN A 168 -23.79 -14.24 7.20
C ASN A 168 -24.08 -15.74 7.14
N ASP A 169 -25.30 -16.15 6.78
CA ASP A 169 -25.68 -17.55 6.62
C ASP A 169 -24.79 -18.25 5.58
N PHE A 170 -24.50 -17.58 4.45
CA PHE A 170 -23.59 -18.14 3.46
C PHE A 170 -22.17 -18.35 4.02
N LEU A 171 -21.63 -17.37 4.76
CA LEU A 171 -20.30 -17.50 5.34
C LEU A 171 -20.23 -18.61 6.40
N GLN A 172 -21.32 -18.89 7.13
CA GLN A 172 -21.38 -19.94 8.15
C GLN A 172 -21.39 -21.35 7.57
N ILE A 173 -21.90 -21.56 6.36
CA ILE A 173 -21.94 -22.89 5.72
C ILE A 173 -20.64 -23.27 5.01
N LEU A 174 -19.64 -22.38 4.98
CA LEU A 174 -18.35 -22.67 4.36
C LEU A 174 -17.64 -23.82 5.08
N PRO A 175 -16.94 -24.70 4.36
CA PRO A 175 -16.20 -25.81 4.98
C PRO A 175 -15.19 -25.26 6.01
N PRO A 176 -15.26 -25.70 7.27
CA PRO A 176 -14.34 -25.20 8.30
C PRO A 176 -12.89 -25.51 7.94
N ASN A 177 -11.97 -24.62 8.30
CA ASN A 177 -10.54 -24.72 7.99
C ASN A 177 -10.18 -24.74 6.49
N SER A 178 -11.15 -24.45 5.60
CA SER A 178 -10.86 -24.27 4.17
C SER A 178 -10.26 -22.89 3.90
N PHE A 179 -9.58 -22.73 2.75
CA PHE A 179 -9.06 -21.43 2.34
C PHE A 179 -10.20 -20.39 2.24
N ILE A 180 -11.33 -20.74 1.65
CA ILE A 180 -12.44 -19.80 1.44
C ILE A 180 -13.14 -19.39 2.74
N SER A 181 -13.11 -20.22 3.81
CA SER A 181 -13.70 -19.85 5.10
C SER A 181 -12.95 -18.72 5.80
N TRP A 182 -11.66 -18.58 5.52
CA TRP A 182 -10.86 -17.43 5.90
C TRP A 182 -10.95 -16.31 4.86
N TYR A 183 -10.84 -16.63 3.58
CA TYR A 183 -10.71 -15.67 2.49
C TYR A 183 -11.95 -14.81 2.28
N LEU A 184 -13.15 -15.43 2.24
CA LEU A 184 -14.37 -14.68 1.89
C LEU A 184 -14.77 -13.63 2.94
N PRO A 185 -14.68 -13.86 4.25
CA PRO A 185 -14.91 -12.80 5.24
C PRO A 185 -13.94 -11.62 5.11
N VAL A 186 -12.64 -11.89 4.87
CA VAL A 186 -11.63 -10.84 4.67
C VAL A 186 -11.89 -10.07 3.37
N ARG A 187 -12.20 -10.79 2.28
CA ARG A 187 -12.55 -10.16 1.00
C ARG A 187 -13.81 -9.31 1.13
N LYS A 188 -14.85 -9.78 1.83
CA LYS A 188 -16.06 -9.00 2.12
C LYS A 188 -15.71 -7.70 2.81
N LEU A 189 -14.94 -7.76 3.91
CA LEU A 189 -14.50 -6.59 4.65
C LEU A 189 -13.83 -5.54 3.74
N ILE A 190 -12.97 -5.98 2.81
CA ILE A 190 -12.30 -5.11 1.84
C ILE A 190 -13.29 -4.53 0.82
N SER A 191 -14.16 -5.38 0.24
CA SER A 191 -15.07 -4.97 -0.84
C SER A 191 -16.16 -4.01 -0.36
N ASP A 192 -16.59 -4.12 0.88
CA ASP A 192 -17.66 -3.30 1.44
C ASP A 192 -17.23 -1.87 1.77
N VAL A 193 -15.92 -1.60 1.87
CA VAL A 193 -15.38 -0.29 2.31
C VAL A 193 -15.93 0.88 1.50
N GLN A 194 -16.03 0.74 0.18
CA GLN A 194 -16.56 1.80 -0.69
C GLN A 194 -18.04 2.08 -0.40
N ALA A 195 -18.84 1.03 -0.22
CA ALA A 195 -20.26 1.15 0.11
C ALA A 195 -20.46 1.71 1.53
N VAL A 196 -19.62 1.30 2.49
CA VAL A 196 -19.62 1.85 3.84
C VAL A 196 -19.37 3.35 3.82
N VAL A 197 -18.34 3.83 3.11
CA VAL A 197 -18.05 5.26 3.02
C VAL A 197 -19.17 6.04 2.33
N ASN A 198 -19.71 5.52 1.22
CA ASN A 198 -20.65 6.27 0.40
C ASN A 198 -22.09 6.22 0.92
N SER A 199 -22.50 5.09 1.50
CA SER A 199 -23.91 4.81 1.78
C SER A 199 -24.19 4.50 3.25
N ARG A 200 -23.17 4.05 4.02
CA ARG A 200 -23.34 3.58 5.41
C ARG A 200 -22.29 4.16 6.36
N PRO A 201 -22.07 5.50 6.40
CA PRO A 201 -20.98 6.10 7.19
C PRO A 201 -21.05 5.79 8.69
N GLN A 202 -22.22 5.46 9.22
CA GLN A 202 -22.41 5.04 10.62
C GLN A 202 -21.70 3.69 10.92
N GLU A 203 -21.38 2.87 9.92
CA GLU A 203 -20.66 1.60 10.08
C GLU A 203 -19.13 1.78 10.09
N ILE A 204 -18.60 2.96 9.74
CA ILE A 204 -17.17 3.22 9.67
C ILE A 204 -16.41 2.81 10.94
N PRO A 205 -16.84 3.18 12.17
CA PRO A 205 -16.09 2.82 13.38
C PRO A 205 -16.01 1.30 13.60
N LEU A 206 -17.09 0.57 13.33
CA LEU A 206 -17.14 -0.89 13.45
C LEU A 206 -16.27 -1.56 12.38
N THR A 207 -16.28 -1.02 11.17
CA THR A 207 -15.46 -1.52 10.05
C THR A 207 -13.97 -1.32 10.32
N ILE A 208 -13.54 -0.15 10.84
CA ILE A 208 -12.15 0.08 11.29
C ILE A 208 -11.75 -0.94 12.37
N LYS A 209 -12.62 -1.19 13.34
CA LYS A 209 -12.39 -2.20 14.39
C LYS A 209 -12.27 -3.61 13.80
N ALA A 210 -13.06 -3.96 12.78
CA ALA A 210 -12.97 -5.25 12.11
C ALA A 210 -11.61 -5.44 11.41
N PHE A 211 -11.08 -4.42 10.74
CA PHE A 211 -9.72 -4.45 10.18
C PHE A 211 -8.64 -4.68 11.25
N ARG A 212 -8.76 -4.07 12.43
CA ARG A 212 -7.82 -4.26 13.55
C ARG A 212 -7.86 -5.66 14.14
N ASN A 213 -8.95 -6.40 13.97
CA ASN A 213 -9.09 -7.79 14.44
C ASN A 213 -8.48 -8.83 13.47
N ILE A 214 -7.97 -8.41 12.32
CA ILE A 214 -7.33 -9.33 11.37
C ILE A 214 -6.00 -9.83 11.95
N ASP A 215 -5.78 -11.13 11.83
CA ASP A 215 -4.47 -11.74 12.08
C ASP A 215 -3.56 -11.57 10.85
N TYR A 216 -2.66 -10.59 10.94
CA TYR A 216 -1.70 -10.29 9.87
C TYR A 216 -0.58 -11.33 9.76
N THR A 217 -0.48 -12.29 10.71
CA THR A 217 0.46 -13.41 10.64
C THR A 217 -0.15 -14.63 9.95
N HIS A 218 -1.45 -14.60 9.66
CA HIS A 218 -2.16 -15.74 9.09
C HIS A 218 -1.55 -16.16 7.72
N PRO A 219 -1.09 -17.41 7.55
CA PRO A 219 -0.36 -17.84 6.34
C PRO A 219 -1.13 -17.63 5.05
N GLN A 220 -2.46 -17.77 5.08
CA GLN A 220 -3.33 -17.61 3.92
C GLN A 220 -3.37 -16.17 3.41
N LEU A 221 -3.05 -15.16 4.23
CA LEU A 221 -2.94 -13.77 3.78
C LEU A 221 -1.90 -13.64 2.66
N TYR A 222 -0.78 -14.36 2.78
CA TYR A 222 0.34 -14.27 1.83
C TYR A 222 0.12 -15.02 0.53
N THR A 223 -0.87 -15.93 0.49
CA THR A 223 -1.28 -16.66 -0.73
C THR A 223 -2.63 -16.20 -1.27
N SER A 224 -3.21 -15.14 -0.71
CA SER A 224 -4.57 -14.69 -1.02
C SER A 224 -4.65 -13.62 -2.13
N GLY A 225 -3.57 -12.85 -2.34
CA GLY A 225 -3.62 -11.63 -3.15
C GLY A 225 -4.31 -10.44 -2.46
N LEU A 226 -4.75 -10.58 -1.18
CA LEU A 226 -5.45 -9.52 -0.44
C LEU A 226 -4.52 -8.62 0.37
N PHE A 227 -3.23 -8.96 0.47
CA PHE A 227 -2.27 -8.28 1.34
C PHE A 227 -2.28 -6.76 1.20
N PHE A 228 -2.18 -6.26 -0.03
CA PHE A 228 -2.23 -4.82 -0.30
C PHE A 228 -3.58 -4.21 0.00
N ASN A 229 -4.62 -4.83 -0.55
CA ASN A 229 -5.97 -4.31 -0.49
C ASN A 229 -6.46 -4.22 0.96
N LEU A 230 -6.03 -5.15 1.83
CA LEU A 230 -6.39 -5.14 3.24
C LEU A 230 -5.87 -3.87 3.93
N ILE A 231 -4.59 -3.54 3.73
CA ILE A 231 -3.96 -2.38 4.35
C ILE A 231 -4.47 -1.08 3.70
N GLU A 232 -4.49 -1.01 2.38
CA GLU A 232 -4.96 0.17 1.65
C GLU A 232 -6.41 0.51 2.02
N SER A 233 -7.29 -0.50 2.06
CA SER A 233 -8.72 -0.30 2.40
C SER A 233 -8.90 0.23 3.83
N GLN A 234 -8.13 -0.28 4.79
CA GLN A 234 -8.18 0.20 6.18
C GLN A 234 -7.81 1.68 6.30
N PHE A 235 -6.67 2.08 5.73
CA PHE A 235 -6.22 3.47 5.83
C PHE A 235 -7.04 4.42 4.95
N TRP A 236 -7.52 3.95 3.79
CA TRP A 236 -8.44 4.71 2.96
C TRP A 236 -9.78 4.98 3.68
N LEU A 237 -10.32 3.96 4.36
CA LEU A 237 -11.53 4.10 5.18
C LEU A 237 -11.35 5.17 6.27
N ILE A 238 -10.21 5.17 6.98
CA ILE A 238 -9.91 6.17 8.00
C ILE A 238 -9.80 7.57 7.37
N GLN A 239 -9.16 7.71 6.19
CA GLN A 239 -9.08 8.98 5.49
C GLN A 239 -10.45 9.53 5.07
N LYS A 240 -11.40 8.65 4.75
CA LYS A 240 -12.76 8.98 4.30
C LYS A 240 -13.80 8.99 5.43
N SER A 241 -13.37 8.82 6.67
CA SER A 241 -14.27 8.69 7.85
C SER A 241 -15.08 9.94 8.18
N GLY A 242 -14.71 11.11 7.64
CA GLY A 242 -15.31 12.39 8.05
C GLY A 242 -14.83 12.91 9.40
N LEU A 243 -13.91 12.22 10.08
CA LEU A 243 -13.34 12.63 11.35
C LEU A 243 -12.50 13.91 11.21
N GLU A 244 -12.49 14.74 12.24
CA GLU A 244 -11.58 15.85 12.38
C GLU A 244 -10.11 15.38 12.32
N ASN A 245 -9.19 16.26 11.88
CA ASN A 245 -7.81 15.87 11.61
C ASN A 245 -7.13 15.17 12.79
N ALA A 246 -7.28 15.68 14.01
CA ALA A 246 -6.66 15.09 15.20
C ALA A 246 -7.18 13.66 15.50
N GLU A 247 -8.48 13.45 15.37
CA GLU A 247 -9.10 12.13 15.58
C GLU A 247 -8.71 11.16 14.46
N ARG A 248 -8.68 11.62 13.21
CA ARG A 248 -8.23 10.81 12.06
C ARG A 248 -6.79 10.36 12.22
N VAL A 249 -5.88 11.25 12.64
CA VAL A 249 -4.49 10.90 12.95
C VAL A 249 -4.42 9.87 14.07
N LYS A 250 -5.19 10.04 15.14
CA LYS A 250 -5.28 9.08 16.25
C LYS A 250 -5.73 7.70 15.76
N GLU A 251 -6.76 7.63 14.91
CA GLU A 251 -7.24 6.37 14.34
C GLU A 251 -6.20 5.70 13.44
N MET A 252 -5.46 6.47 12.63
CA MET A 252 -4.34 5.95 11.85
C MET A 252 -3.25 5.37 12.75
N ASN A 253 -2.82 6.12 13.76
CA ASN A 253 -1.79 5.70 14.70
C ASN A 253 -2.20 4.41 15.43
N THR A 254 -3.44 4.35 15.92
CA THR A 254 -3.97 3.14 16.56
C THR A 254 -3.94 1.93 15.61
N SER A 255 -4.26 2.12 14.34
CA SER A 255 -4.20 1.03 13.35
C SER A 255 -2.77 0.57 13.05
N ILE A 256 -1.81 1.50 13.01
CA ILE A 256 -0.37 1.19 12.89
C ILE A 256 0.08 0.32 14.06
N ASP A 257 -0.29 0.71 15.28
CA ASP A 257 0.08 0.00 16.51
C ASP A 257 -0.45 -1.44 16.49
N PHE A 258 -1.71 -1.65 16.11
CA PHE A 258 -2.29 -2.99 15.98
C PHE A 258 -1.57 -3.85 14.94
N ILE A 259 -1.29 -3.31 13.76
CA ILE A 259 -0.59 -4.05 12.70
C ILE A 259 0.82 -4.45 13.18
N LEU A 260 1.61 -3.50 13.68
CA LEU A 260 2.99 -3.78 14.08
C LEU A 260 3.05 -4.72 15.29
N ALA A 261 2.18 -4.55 16.29
CA ALA A 261 2.11 -5.45 17.43
C ALA A 261 1.78 -6.89 17.01
N ASN A 262 0.92 -7.07 16.01
CA ASN A 262 0.53 -8.39 15.52
C ASN A 262 1.72 -9.13 14.87
N VAL A 263 2.61 -8.43 14.16
CA VAL A 263 3.74 -9.01 13.42
C VAL A 263 5.08 -8.96 14.15
N THR A 264 5.15 -8.45 15.39
CA THR A 264 6.39 -8.23 16.14
C THR A 264 7.24 -9.51 16.33
N LYS A 265 6.60 -10.68 16.43
CA LYS A 265 7.29 -11.96 16.64
C LYS A 265 8.00 -12.51 15.40
N ASP A 266 7.74 -11.94 14.23
CA ASP A 266 8.38 -12.32 12.97
C ASP A 266 9.13 -11.10 12.40
N GLU A 267 10.46 -11.10 12.56
CA GLU A 267 11.32 -10.00 12.12
C GLU A 267 11.16 -9.68 10.63
N LYS A 268 11.01 -10.70 9.81
CA LYS A 268 10.84 -10.52 8.35
C LYS A 268 9.52 -9.82 8.05
N LEU A 269 8.43 -10.31 8.65
CA LEU A 269 7.09 -9.70 8.48
C LEU A 269 7.09 -8.27 9.02
N TYR A 270 7.67 -8.04 10.19
CA TYR A 270 7.78 -6.70 10.77
C TYR A 270 8.45 -5.71 9.83
N ASN A 271 9.60 -6.08 9.25
CA ASN A 271 10.30 -5.26 8.26
C ASN A 271 9.48 -5.05 6.98
N GLU A 272 8.80 -6.09 6.49
CA GLU A 272 7.94 -5.99 5.29
C GLU A 272 6.74 -5.06 5.52
N PHE A 273 6.03 -5.19 6.64
CA PHE A 273 4.92 -4.32 7.00
C PHE A 273 5.36 -2.88 7.24
N THR A 274 6.42 -2.67 8.02
CA THR A 274 6.96 -1.33 8.27
C THR A 274 7.35 -0.63 6.98
N LYS A 275 8.06 -1.32 6.09
CA LYS A 275 8.42 -0.79 4.77
C LYS A 275 7.19 -0.47 3.92
N PHE A 276 6.20 -1.35 3.90
CA PHE A 276 5.00 -1.17 3.11
C PHE A 276 4.15 0.00 3.63
N LEU A 277 3.92 0.08 4.93
CA LEU A 277 3.19 1.18 5.57
C LEU A 277 3.88 2.52 5.29
N LEU A 278 5.22 2.59 5.42
CA LEU A 278 5.96 3.81 5.11
C LEU A 278 5.76 4.24 3.65
N GLN A 279 5.88 3.30 2.69
CA GLN A 279 5.65 3.58 1.27
C GLN A 279 4.22 4.06 1.00
N TYR A 280 3.24 3.47 1.66
CA TYR A 280 1.84 3.87 1.55
C TYR A 280 1.63 5.30 2.08
N PHE A 281 2.15 5.62 3.26
CA PHE A 281 2.00 6.95 3.85
C PHE A 281 2.75 8.02 3.05
N GLU A 282 3.92 7.72 2.50
CA GLU A 282 4.65 8.60 1.58
C GLU A 282 3.82 8.89 0.32
N LYS A 283 3.26 7.85 -0.30
CA LYS A 283 2.42 7.97 -1.52
C LYS A 283 1.22 8.89 -1.32
N TYR A 284 0.62 8.86 -0.14
CA TYR A 284 -0.59 9.63 0.17
C TYR A 284 -0.33 10.86 1.04
N ASN A 285 0.93 11.26 1.23
CA ASN A 285 1.35 12.41 2.03
C ASN A 285 0.83 12.39 3.48
N LEU A 286 0.77 11.21 4.10
CA LEU A 286 0.31 11.00 5.47
C LEU A 286 1.49 11.12 6.44
N PHE A 287 2.05 12.34 6.56
CA PHE A 287 3.30 12.57 7.31
C PHE A 287 3.19 12.24 8.79
N ASP A 288 2.06 12.58 9.46
CA ASP A 288 1.86 12.26 10.87
C ASP A 288 1.89 10.74 11.12
N ALA A 289 1.27 9.95 10.24
CA ALA A 289 1.31 8.49 10.29
C ALA A 289 2.73 7.96 10.03
N SER A 290 3.49 8.56 9.10
CA SER A 290 4.90 8.21 8.85
C SER A 290 5.78 8.47 10.08
N VAL A 291 5.57 9.59 10.77
CA VAL A 291 6.29 9.92 12.00
C VAL A 291 5.96 8.94 13.11
N HIS A 292 4.67 8.64 13.33
CA HIS A 292 4.25 7.66 14.33
C HIS A 292 4.84 6.27 14.05
N LEU A 293 4.76 5.80 12.80
CA LEU A 293 5.36 4.55 12.36
C LEU A 293 6.87 4.53 12.66
N ALA A 294 7.57 5.63 12.38
CA ALA A 294 9.01 5.73 12.64
C ALA A 294 9.34 5.63 14.13
N LEU A 295 8.56 6.31 14.98
CA LEU A 295 8.76 6.28 16.44
C LEU A 295 8.54 4.88 16.99
N ILE A 296 7.46 4.19 16.59
CA ILE A 296 7.16 2.83 17.06
C ILE A 296 8.21 1.84 16.56
N ALA A 297 8.52 1.86 15.26
CA ALA A 297 9.42 0.89 14.67
C ALA A 297 10.87 1.03 15.16
N LEU A 298 11.38 2.26 15.32
CA LEU A 298 12.74 2.50 15.83
C LEU A 298 12.89 2.23 17.33
N ASN A 299 11.81 2.29 18.11
CA ASN A 299 11.81 1.99 19.53
C ASN A 299 11.60 0.48 19.82
N GLN A 300 11.26 -0.32 18.81
CA GLN A 300 11.11 -1.77 18.98
C GLN A 300 12.46 -2.45 19.20
N LYS A 301 12.65 -3.05 20.40
CA LYS A 301 13.93 -3.64 20.81
C LYS A 301 14.10 -5.09 20.37
N GLU A 302 12.98 -5.77 20.07
CA GLU A 302 12.97 -7.20 19.76
C GLU A 302 13.19 -7.50 18.28
N VAL A 303 13.19 -6.46 17.42
CA VAL A 303 13.28 -6.59 15.97
C VAL A 303 14.45 -5.79 15.44
N ILE A 304 15.26 -6.40 14.58
CA ILE A 304 16.34 -5.73 13.86
C ILE A 304 15.77 -5.20 12.54
N LEU A 305 15.72 -3.88 12.42
CA LEU A 305 15.35 -3.24 11.16
C LEU A 305 16.51 -3.31 10.15
N ASN A 306 16.22 -3.53 8.89
CA ASN A 306 17.24 -3.42 7.86
C ASN A 306 17.76 -1.97 7.74
N ASN A 307 19.06 -1.81 7.44
CA ASN A 307 19.73 -0.51 7.49
C ASN A 307 19.08 0.58 6.64
N SER A 308 18.59 0.24 5.44
CA SER A 308 17.97 1.22 4.55
C SER A 308 16.61 1.69 5.06
N LEU A 309 15.84 0.80 5.68
CA LEU A 309 14.56 1.13 6.30
C LEU A 309 14.79 1.96 7.57
N ALA A 310 15.73 1.55 8.42
CA ALA A 310 16.10 2.29 9.64
C ALA A 310 16.53 3.72 9.30
N PHE A 311 17.36 3.91 8.29
CA PHE A 311 17.77 5.24 7.82
C PHE A 311 16.59 6.10 7.39
N LYS A 312 15.65 5.53 6.63
CA LYS A 312 14.43 6.24 6.22
C LYS A 312 13.55 6.64 7.42
N LEU A 313 13.35 5.72 8.36
CA LEU A 313 12.55 5.99 9.56
C LEU A 313 13.20 7.05 10.45
N GLU A 314 14.54 7.06 10.58
CA GLU A 314 15.27 8.11 11.28
C GLU A 314 15.05 9.49 10.66
N SER A 315 14.90 9.58 9.34
CA SER A 315 14.49 10.81 8.66
C SER A 315 13.19 11.39 9.22
N TYR A 316 12.17 10.54 9.42
CA TYR A 316 10.89 10.97 9.98
C TYR A 316 11.01 11.34 11.46
N ARG A 317 11.76 10.58 12.24
CA ARG A 317 11.96 10.84 13.67
C ARG A 317 12.74 12.13 13.93
N LYS A 318 13.88 12.32 13.25
CA LYS A 318 14.79 13.45 13.50
C LYS A 318 14.37 14.73 12.78
N MET A 319 13.87 14.58 11.54
CA MET A 319 13.45 15.72 10.73
C MET A 319 11.94 16.02 10.86
N ASN A 320 11.35 15.69 12.01
CA ASN A 320 9.95 16.00 12.27
C ASN A 320 9.72 17.47 12.59
N VAL A 321 8.53 17.97 12.28
CA VAL A 321 8.06 19.31 12.68
C VAL A 321 8.20 19.46 14.19
N GLY A 322 8.76 20.60 14.60
CA GLY A 322 9.05 20.90 16.00
C GLY A 322 10.47 20.57 16.45
N ASN A 323 11.21 19.73 15.73
CA ASN A 323 12.62 19.46 16.00
C ASN A 323 13.51 20.56 15.43
N THR A 324 14.71 20.74 16.00
CA THR A 324 15.74 21.60 15.43
C THR A 324 16.48 20.87 14.33
N ALA A 325 16.47 21.43 13.12
CA ALA A 325 17.23 20.89 12.00
C ALA A 325 18.75 21.05 12.24
N PRO A 326 19.56 20.09 11.77
CA PRO A 326 21.02 20.21 11.83
C PRO A 326 21.52 21.49 11.15
N GLU A 327 22.65 22.02 11.63
CA GLU A 327 23.35 23.09 10.93
C GLU A 327 23.87 22.59 9.57
N ILE A 328 23.83 23.43 8.55
CA ILE A 328 24.42 23.13 7.24
C ILE A 328 25.67 24.00 7.09
N GLU A 329 26.83 23.36 7.14
CA GLU A 329 28.09 24.01 6.74
C GLU A 329 28.17 24.05 5.22
N PHE A 330 28.35 25.22 4.66
CA PHE A 330 28.41 25.43 3.21
C PHE A 330 29.78 25.04 2.67
N GLY A 331 29.89 23.79 2.21
CA GLY A 331 31.06 23.32 1.52
C GLY A 331 30.99 23.60 0.02
N GLY A 332 32.14 23.83 -0.62
CA GLY A 332 32.21 24.04 -2.05
C GLY A 332 31.81 25.44 -2.51
N ASP A 333 31.07 25.54 -3.59
CA ASP A 333 30.67 26.82 -4.21
C ASP A 333 29.38 27.34 -3.58
N VAL A 334 29.36 28.61 -3.24
CA VAL A 334 28.19 29.34 -2.72
C VAL A 334 27.86 30.51 -3.64
N TYR A 335 26.63 30.50 -4.17
CA TYR A 335 26.10 31.56 -5.00
C TYR A 335 24.97 32.29 -4.26
N ARG A 336 24.89 33.62 -4.44
CA ARG A 336 23.75 34.42 -4.00
C ARG A 336 23.50 35.53 -5.01
N ASN A 337 22.29 35.74 -5.47
CA ASN A 337 21.93 36.65 -6.55
C ASN A 337 22.88 36.50 -7.75
N TRP A 338 23.19 35.27 -8.17
CA TRP A 338 24.07 34.91 -9.34
C TRP A 338 25.57 35.13 -9.11
N GLU A 339 25.93 35.70 -7.99
CA GLU A 339 27.33 36.00 -7.67
C GLU A 339 27.91 34.96 -6.73
N PHE A 340 29.16 34.60 -6.97
CA PHE A 340 29.93 33.77 -6.07
C PHE A 340 30.23 34.53 -4.79
N VAL A 341 29.87 34.01 -3.63
CA VAL A 341 30.05 34.64 -2.33
C VAL A 341 30.91 33.78 -1.39
N LYS A 342 31.77 34.42 -0.58
CA LYS A 342 32.66 33.75 0.39
C LYS A 342 32.33 34.08 1.84
N ASN A 343 31.45 35.02 2.08
CA ASN A 343 31.14 35.54 3.42
C ASN A 343 29.98 34.77 4.09
N ILE A 344 29.29 33.88 3.38
CA ILE A 344 28.23 33.02 3.92
C ILE A 344 28.81 31.62 3.99
N LYS A 345 28.96 31.04 5.19
CA LYS A 345 29.62 29.77 5.40
C LYS A 345 28.70 28.66 5.92
N ARG A 346 27.53 29.04 6.44
CA ARG A 346 26.58 28.07 7.05
C ARG A 346 25.15 28.62 7.06
N LEU A 347 24.20 27.76 7.30
CA LEU A 347 22.78 28.11 7.31
C LEU A 347 22.42 29.17 8.35
N SER A 348 23.07 29.18 9.52
CA SER A 348 22.86 30.17 10.59
C SER A 348 23.39 31.55 10.24
N ASP A 349 24.23 31.72 9.22
CA ASP A 349 24.67 33.04 8.73
C ASP A 349 23.53 33.76 7.98
N ILE A 350 22.54 33.03 7.51
CA ILE A 350 21.38 33.60 6.82
C ILE A 350 20.36 34.05 7.87
N LYS A 351 20.17 35.38 7.95
CA LYS A 351 19.21 36.00 8.88
C LYS A 351 17.87 36.20 8.19
N ALA A 352 16.86 35.45 8.64
CA ALA A 352 15.49 35.52 8.14
C ALA A 352 14.53 34.99 9.22
N LYS A 353 13.26 35.41 9.18
CA LYS A 353 12.19 34.85 10.02
C LYS A 353 11.96 33.37 9.68
N TYR A 354 11.99 33.09 8.39
CA TYR A 354 11.86 31.72 7.87
C TYR A 354 12.98 31.40 6.87
N LYS A 355 13.51 30.18 6.95
CA LYS A 355 14.51 29.67 6.01
C LYS A 355 13.91 28.50 5.27
N LEU A 356 13.81 28.57 3.96
CA LEU A 356 13.36 27.48 3.12
C LEU A 356 14.57 26.72 2.60
N VAL A 357 14.84 25.56 3.15
CA VAL A 357 15.91 24.67 2.70
C VAL A 357 15.37 23.68 1.68
N VAL A 358 15.95 23.70 0.48
CA VAL A 358 15.53 22.86 -0.66
C VAL A 358 16.71 22.03 -1.14
N PHE A 359 16.57 20.71 -1.12
CA PHE A 359 17.54 19.78 -1.71
C PHE A 359 17.08 19.40 -3.11
N GLY A 360 17.92 19.61 -4.12
CA GLY A 360 17.60 19.30 -5.51
C GLY A 360 18.80 19.42 -6.43
N GLY A 361 18.64 19.15 -7.72
CA GLY A 361 19.73 19.25 -8.69
C GLY A 361 19.24 19.40 -10.13
N SER A 362 20.14 19.86 -11.00
CA SER A 362 19.90 20.12 -12.43
C SER A 362 19.41 18.91 -13.21
N TRP A 363 19.79 17.71 -12.77
CA TRP A 363 19.45 16.42 -13.40
C TRP A 363 18.02 15.93 -13.05
N CYS A 364 17.34 16.57 -12.10
CA CYS A 364 16.03 16.15 -11.58
C CYS A 364 14.90 16.94 -12.28
N PRO A 365 14.05 16.33 -13.12
CA PRO A 365 12.97 17.03 -13.82
C PRO A 365 11.97 17.72 -12.89
N GLN A 366 11.61 17.06 -11.79
CA GLN A 366 10.71 17.65 -10.79
C GLN A 366 11.36 18.83 -10.07
N CYS A 367 12.66 18.77 -9.78
CA CYS A 367 13.38 19.89 -9.19
C CYS A 367 13.36 21.13 -10.11
N LYS A 368 13.52 20.95 -11.42
CA LYS A 368 13.41 22.04 -12.40
C LYS A 368 12.04 22.70 -12.34
N SER A 369 10.98 21.90 -12.30
CA SER A 369 9.61 22.42 -12.18
C SER A 369 9.38 23.18 -10.87
N GLU A 370 9.82 22.65 -9.73
CA GLU A 370 9.71 23.31 -8.43
C GLU A 370 10.57 24.58 -8.36
N THR A 371 11.75 24.58 -8.97
CA THR A 371 12.65 25.75 -9.03
C THR A 371 12.00 26.93 -9.76
N ILE A 372 11.32 26.68 -10.87
CA ILE A 372 10.56 27.73 -11.56
C ILE A 372 9.51 28.34 -10.62
N GLN A 373 8.81 27.50 -9.86
CA GLN A 373 7.83 27.95 -8.88
C GLN A 373 8.46 28.76 -7.73
N LEU A 374 9.68 28.38 -7.29
CA LEU A 374 10.45 29.13 -6.29
C LEU A 374 10.79 30.54 -6.80
N ILE A 375 11.36 30.65 -8.01
CA ILE A 375 11.74 31.92 -8.62
C ILE A 375 10.53 32.86 -8.72
N MET A 376 9.42 32.37 -9.24
CA MET A 376 8.19 33.15 -9.43
C MET A 376 7.61 33.72 -8.13
N ARG A 377 7.79 33.01 -7.00
CA ARG A 377 7.23 33.39 -5.70
C ARG A 377 8.23 34.07 -4.76
N TYR A 378 9.51 34.04 -5.07
CA TYR A 378 10.56 34.48 -4.15
C TYR A 378 10.37 35.94 -3.68
N ASN A 379 10.05 36.87 -4.59
CA ASN A 379 9.83 38.27 -4.22
C ASN A 379 8.65 38.44 -3.24
N LYS A 380 7.52 37.76 -3.48
CA LYS A 380 6.37 37.72 -2.57
C LYS A 380 6.75 37.12 -1.20
N TRP A 381 7.57 36.10 -1.18
CA TRP A 381 8.00 35.45 0.06
C TRP A 381 9.04 36.25 0.82
N LYS A 382 9.85 37.01 0.13
CA LYS A 382 10.81 37.91 0.74
C LYS A 382 10.13 39.04 1.57
N GLU A 383 8.96 39.50 1.15
CA GLU A 383 8.13 40.42 1.93
C GLU A 383 7.64 39.80 3.25
N LYS A 384 7.55 38.44 3.29
CA LYS A 384 7.24 37.67 4.48
C LYS A 384 8.49 37.20 5.25
N GLU A 385 9.64 37.75 4.96
CA GLU A 385 10.95 37.44 5.57
C GLU A 385 11.33 35.95 5.39
N VAL A 386 10.98 35.33 4.23
CA VAL A 386 11.43 34.01 3.84
C VAL A 386 12.66 34.08 2.96
N GLU A 387 13.76 33.48 3.38
CA GLU A 387 14.97 33.29 2.56
C GLU A 387 15.07 31.84 2.09
N VAL A 388 15.44 31.67 0.82
CA VAL A 388 15.59 30.33 0.21
C VAL A 388 17.06 29.93 0.20
N VAL A 389 17.32 28.70 0.63
CA VAL A 389 18.66 28.09 0.60
C VAL A 389 18.52 26.77 -0.19
N MET A 390 19.04 26.74 -1.39
CA MET A 390 19.08 25.53 -2.19
C MET A 390 20.40 24.79 -1.96
N VAL A 391 20.33 23.56 -1.48
CA VAL A 391 21.46 22.64 -1.40
C VAL A 391 21.44 21.77 -2.64
N SER A 392 22.37 22.07 -3.55
CA SER A 392 22.46 21.35 -4.82
C SER A 392 23.07 19.97 -4.64
N LEU A 393 22.44 18.99 -5.27
CA LEU A 393 22.89 17.60 -5.37
C LEU A 393 23.57 17.33 -6.74
N ASP A 394 24.15 18.35 -7.36
CA ASP A 394 24.87 18.22 -8.60
C ASP A 394 26.30 17.70 -8.36
N THR A 395 26.88 17.09 -9.41
CA THR A 395 28.28 16.62 -9.44
C THR A 395 29.08 17.33 -10.51
N ASP A 396 28.42 18.07 -11.40
CA ASP A 396 29.03 18.79 -12.51
C ASP A 396 28.82 20.29 -12.38
N LYS A 397 29.91 21.04 -12.39
CA LYS A 397 29.89 22.49 -12.19
C LYS A 397 29.20 23.22 -13.34
N LYS A 398 29.44 22.80 -14.59
CA LYS A 398 28.85 23.45 -15.76
C LYS A 398 27.33 23.26 -15.78
N ALA A 399 26.85 22.04 -15.52
CA ALA A 399 25.43 21.75 -15.44
C ALA A 399 24.76 22.54 -14.31
N LEU A 400 25.45 22.73 -13.18
CA LEU A 400 24.97 23.57 -12.09
C LEU A 400 24.87 25.05 -12.52
N GLU A 401 25.93 25.61 -13.13
CA GLU A 401 25.98 27.04 -13.56
C GLU A 401 24.87 27.32 -14.60
N GLU A 402 24.63 26.42 -15.53
CA GLU A 402 23.53 26.51 -16.49
C GLU A 402 22.15 26.46 -15.78
N PHE A 403 22.01 25.66 -14.75
CA PHE A 403 20.77 25.49 -14.01
C PHE A 403 20.45 26.69 -13.11
N VAL A 404 21.48 27.29 -12.50
CA VAL A 404 21.31 28.37 -11.51
C VAL A 404 21.33 29.77 -12.11
N SER A 405 21.47 29.91 -13.44
CA SER A 405 21.62 31.19 -14.11
C SER A 405 20.57 32.27 -13.76
N ASP A 406 19.43 31.87 -13.20
CA ASP A 406 18.32 32.76 -12.87
C ASP A 406 17.93 32.77 -11.37
N PHE A 407 18.78 32.25 -10.45
CA PHE A 407 18.41 32.09 -9.05
C PHE A 407 18.71 33.33 -8.21
N PRO A 408 17.69 34.01 -7.65
CA PRO A 408 17.88 35.22 -6.84
C PRO A 408 18.20 34.91 -5.38
N TYR A 409 18.29 33.65 -4.97
CA TYR A 409 18.46 33.19 -3.60
C TYR A 409 19.84 32.53 -3.37
N THR A 410 20.07 32.02 -2.16
CA THR A 410 21.32 31.33 -1.84
C THR A 410 21.30 29.89 -2.38
N LEU A 411 22.37 29.52 -3.08
CA LEU A 411 22.60 28.15 -3.51
C LEU A 411 23.98 27.67 -3.07
N VAL A 412 24.08 26.44 -2.61
CA VAL A 412 25.32 25.78 -2.20
C VAL A 412 25.51 24.47 -2.89
N CYS A 413 26.75 24.16 -3.32
CA CYS A 413 27.07 22.88 -3.94
C CYS A 413 28.50 22.46 -3.62
N ASP A 414 28.66 21.27 -3.05
CA ASP A 414 29.97 20.65 -2.80
C ASP A 414 30.30 19.54 -3.83
N TYR A 415 29.43 19.34 -4.81
CA TYR A 415 29.55 18.37 -5.93
C TYR A 415 29.58 16.89 -5.49
N LYS A 416 29.11 16.59 -4.27
CA LYS A 416 29.11 15.21 -3.73
C LYS A 416 27.79 14.48 -3.86
N LYS A 417 26.77 15.10 -4.46
CA LYS A 417 25.43 14.53 -4.65
C LYS A 417 24.82 14.07 -3.32
N TRP A 418 24.45 12.81 -3.22
CA TRP A 418 23.89 12.22 -2.01
C TRP A 418 24.92 12.05 -0.87
N GLU A 419 26.20 12.16 -1.19
CA GLU A 419 27.30 12.06 -0.22
C GLU A 419 27.62 13.39 0.48
N THR A 420 26.97 14.50 0.08
CA THR A 420 27.09 15.77 0.81
C THR A 420 26.63 15.61 2.25
N GLN A 421 27.38 16.23 3.18
CA GLN A 421 27.09 16.11 4.60
C GLN A 421 25.68 16.63 4.94
N ALA A 422 25.26 17.72 4.31
CA ALA A 422 23.92 18.27 4.48
C ALA A 422 22.81 17.26 4.13
N ALA A 423 22.95 16.50 3.02
CA ALA A 423 21.97 15.48 2.65
C ALA A 423 21.93 14.34 3.65
N LYS A 424 23.08 13.92 4.19
CA LYS A 424 23.17 12.89 5.23
C LYS A 424 22.52 13.33 6.54
N ASP A 425 22.84 14.54 7.00
CA ASP A 425 22.33 15.08 8.26
C ASP A 425 20.82 15.33 8.23
N TYR A 426 20.30 15.73 7.06
CA TYR A 426 18.86 15.92 6.82
C TYR A 426 18.15 14.62 6.35
N TYR A 427 18.87 13.51 6.28
CA TYR A 427 18.32 12.21 5.84
C TYR A 427 17.64 12.29 4.46
N VAL A 428 18.20 13.06 3.53
CA VAL A 428 17.65 13.26 2.20
C VAL A 428 17.94 12.05 1.33
N SER A 429 16.89 11.34 0.91
CA SER A 429 16.96 10.16 0.06
C SER A 429 16.24 10.31 -1.29
N SER A 430 15.59 11.45 -1.50
CA SER A 430 14.88 11.81 -2.74
C SER A 430 14.98 13.31 -2.99
N SER A 431 14.73 13.73 -4.24
CA SER A 431 14.71 15.13 -4.64
C SER A 431 13.50 15.45 -5.51
N PRO A 432 12.87 16.62 -5.36
CA PRO A 432 13.19 17.64 -4.35
C PRO A 432 12.76 17.23 -2.94
N THR A 433 13.52 17.65 -1.92
CA THR A 433 13.11 17.57 -0.51
C THR A 433 13.15 18.97 0.07
N ILE A 434 12.08 19.37 0.77
CA ILE A 434 11.85 20.76 1.18
C ILE A 434 11.58 20.81 2.68
N PHE A 435 12.23 21.76 3.38
CA PHE A 435 12.01 22.08 4.79
C PHE A 435 11.82 23.57 4.98
N LEU A 436 10.78 23.96 5.70
CA LEU A 436 10.62 25.32 6.21
C LEU A 436 11.08 25.37 7.66
N LEU A 437 12.06 26.22 7.95
CA LEU A 437 12.64 26.40 9.29
C LEU A 437 12.33 27.81 9.81
N ASP A 438 12.25 27.98 11.12
CA ASP A 438 12.25 29.31 11.74
C ASP A 438 13.66 29.90 11.84
N SER A 439 13.76 31.08 12.46
CA SER A 439 15.03 31.77 12.69
C SER A 439 16.04 30.94 13.50
N ASN A 440 15.59 30.02 14.34
CA ASN A 440 16.39 29.15 15.20
C ASN A 440 16.64 27.76 14.58
N ASN A 441 16.35 27.59 13.29
CA ASN A 441 16.42 26.34 12.55
C ASN A 441 15.43 25.27 13.06
N LYS A 442 14.37 25.64 13.78
CA LYS A 442 13.31 24.70 14.15
C LYS A 442 12.45 24.40 12.91
N ILE A 443 12.21 23.13 12.63
CA ILE A 443 11.40 22.70 11.48
C ILE A 443 9.94 23.07 11.74
N ILE A 444 9.37 23.92 10.89
CA ILE A 444 7.98 24.35 10.95
C ILE A 444 7.10 23.52 10.03
N LEU A 445 7.63 23.17 8.85
CA LEU A 445 6.89 22.47 7.83
C LEU A 445 7.84 21.61 6.97
N ARG A 446 7.31 20.46 6.50
CA ARG A 446 7.91 19.65 5.44
C ARG A 446 6.94 19.63 4.25
N PRO A 447 6.93 20.64 3.41
CA PRO A 447 5.96 20.74 2.33
C PRO A 447 6.28 19.73 1.22
N PRO A 448 5.29 19.04 0.64
CA PRO A 448 5.51 18.14 -0.48
C PRO A 448 5.80 18.86 -1.80
N SER A 449 5.51 20.16 -1.88
CA SER A 449 5.75 21.01 -3.05
C SER A 449 5.81 22.49 -2.68
N VAL A 450 6.35 23.30 -3.58
CA VAL A 450 6.37 24.77 -3.47
C VAL A 450 4.94 25.34 -3.40
N ALA A 451 3.99 24.76 -4.15
CA ALA A 451 2.61 25.22 -4.13
C ALA A 451 1.93 25.02 -2.76
N SER A 452 2.19 23.89 -2.08
CA SER A 452 1.66 23.64 -0.74
C SER A 452 2.27 24.58 0.31
N LEU A 453 3.55 24.92 0.16
CA LEU A 453 4.21 25.91 0.98
C LEU A 453 3.59 27.31 0.80
N ASP A 454 3.34 27.72 -0.45
CA ASP A 454 2.74 29.04 -0.75
C ASP A 454 1.37 29.19 -0.07
N SER A 455 0.54 28.16 -0.16
CA SER A 455 -0.77 28.10 0.52
C SER A 455 -0.64 28.21 2.04
N TRP A 456 0.37 27.55 2.62
CA TRP A 456 0.63 27.63 4.05
C TRP A 456 1.11 29.02 4.48
N LEU A 457 2.03 29.64 3.71
CA LEU A 457 2.53 31.00 3.97
C LEU A 457 1.42 32.06 3.83
N ASP A 458 0.47 31.87 2.92
CA ASP A 458 -0.68 32.79 2.79
C ASP A 458 -1.62 32.69 4.00
N SER A 459 -1.73 31.51 4.59
CA SER A 459 -2.60 31.28 5.76
C SER A 459 -1.93 31.66 7.10
N ASN A 460 -0.58 31.62 7.18
CA ASN A 460 0.18 31.73 8.45
C ASN A 460 1.27 32.83 8.45
N GLY A 461 1.63 33.36 7.29
CA GLY A 461 2.77 34.30 7.14
C GLY A 461 2.51 35.75 7.63
N GLY A 462 1.34 36.03 8.18
CA GLY A 462 0.97 37.34 8.73
C GLY A 462 0.81 37.37 10.27
N LYS A 463 1.15 36.27 10.95
CA LYS A 463 1.07 36.17 12.41
C LYS A 463 2.43 36.30 13.07
#